data_a000d1a985b8e22c40369c34985f89e9
#
_entry.id   a000d1a985b8e22c40369c34985f89e9
#
_cell.length_a   1.000
_cell.length_b   1.000
_cell.length_c   1.000
_cell.angle_alpha   90.00
_cell.angle_beta   90.00
_cell.angle_gamma   90.00
#
_symmetry.space_group_name_H-M   'P 1'
#
loop_
_entity.id
_entity.type
_entity.pdbx_description
1 polymer ?
#
loop_
_entity_poly.entity_id
_entity_poly.type
_entity_poly.pdbx_seq_one_letter_code
_entity_poly.pdbx_strand_id
1 'polypeptide(L)'
;TFNDDVVADAFLPTTAGAYGSNHVGVHSSGVVLNAATSQTGYIMSAGSAAMTFAPTGATIQLGGLGAANKLDDYEEGNWTPVVKSGATVIAITMNFAKYTKIGNTVYVTAYVTRADSASLSGIISIYGLPFTVLLGAVQVNGASWFDTTGTDEVATNYFVSNSVYVQPKKVGASSDYVTADKFQNGRPIYLSGTYMTS
;
A
#
# COMPACT_ATOMS: atom_id res chain seq x y z
N THR A 1 -47.68 3.67 -5.92
CA THR A 1 -48.16 2.63 -4.98
C THR A 1 -46.94 1.82 -4.54
N PHE A 2 -46.54 2.00 -3.28
CA PHE A 2 -45.56 1.11 -2.68
C PHE A 2 -46.24 -0.25 -2.45
N ASN A 3 -45.56 -1.33 -2.79
CA ASN A 3 -46.03 -2.68 -2.60
C ASN A 3 -46.08 -2.95 -1.09
N ASP A 4 -47.08 -3.67 -0.62
CA ASP A 4 -47.40 -3.92 0.80
C ASP A 4 -46.30 -4.69 1.60
N ASP A 5 -45.16 -5.01 0.97
CA ASP A 5 -44.06 -5.72 1.60
C ASP A 5 -42.96 -4.83 2.22
N VAL A 6 -43.15 -3.51 2.22
CA VAL A 6 -42.27 -2.62 2.99
C VAL A 6 -42.76 -2.63 4.44
N VAL A 7 -42.15 -3.48 5.27
CA VAL A 7 -42.41 -3.50 6.71
C VAL A 7 -42.07 -2.13 7.26
N ALA A 8 -43.11 -1.35 7.63
CA ALA A 8 -43.01 0.04 8.09
C ALA A 8 -42.07 0.19 9.30
N ASP A 9 -41.88 -0.86 10.07
CA ASP A 9 -40.96 -0.90 11.22
C ASP A 9 -39.46 -0.84 10.85
N ALA A 10 -39.11 -0.99 9.55
CA ALA A 10 -37.73 -0.88 9.09
C ALA A 10 -37.32 0.56 8.72
N PHE A 11 -38.30 1.46 8.53
CA PHE A 11 -38.09 2.87 8.26
C PHE A 11 -38.57 3.68 9.47
N LEU A 12 -37.74 3.86 10.47
CA LEU A 12 -38.03 4.81 11.53
C LEU A 12 -37.95 6.22 10.94
N PRO A 13 -39.09 6.99 10.94
CA PRO A 13 -39.03 8.39 10.57
C PRO A 13 -38.26 9.12 11.66
N THR A 14 -37.06 9.50 11.36
CA THR A 14 -36.28 10.35 12.26
C THR A 14 -36.90 11.74 12.25
N THR A 15 -37.30 12.24 13.38
CA THR A 15 -37.54 13.67 13.61
C THR A 15 -36.30 14.43 13.12
N ALA A 16 -36.53 15.40 12.26
CA ALA A 16 -35.48 16.22 11.67
C ALA A 16 -34.58 16.78 12.80
N GLY A 17 -33.28 16.43 12.76
CA GLY A 17 -32.26 17.02 13.60
C GLY A 17 -31.39 16.09 14.43
N ALA A 18 -31.68 14.79 14.53
CA ALA A 18 -30.90 13.88 15.36
C ALA A 18 -30.07 12.91 14.48
N TYR A 19 -28.94 13.35 13.98
CA TYR A 19 -27.92 12.45 13.40
C TYR A 19 -27.28 11.51 14.44
N GLY A 20 -27.79 11.48 15.66
CA GLY A 20 -27.31 10.65 16.76
C GLY A 20 -28.01 9.31 16.94
N SER A 21 -29.07 9.01 16.18
CA SER A 21 -29.83 7.76 16.27
C SER A 21 -29.60 6.87 15.07
N ASN A 22 -29.76 5.55 15.27
CA ASN A 22 -29.67 4.57 14.18
C ASN A 22 -30.77 4.86 13.17
N HIS A 23 -30.43 5.01 11.91
CA HIS A 23 -31.42 5.16 10.83
C HIS A 23 -30.89 4.68 9.48
N VAL A 24 -31.80 4.28 8.64
CA VAL A 24 -31.61 4.10 7.20
C VAL A 24 -32.40 5.19 6.51
N GLY A 25 -31.78 6.00 5.71
CA GLY A 25 -32.44 7.10 5.02
C GLY A 25 -31.99 7.23 3.57
N VAL A 26 -32.89 7.74 2.74
CA VAL A 26 -32.55 8.20 1.38
C VAL A 26 -32.45 9.72 1.44
N HIS A 27 -31.29 10.24 1.19
CA HIS A 27 -31.02 11.67 1.12
C HIS A 27 -30.81 12.10 -0.34
N SER A 28 -30.89 13.39 -0.62
CA SER A 28 -30.57 13.91 -1.97
C SER A 28 -29.14 13.52 -2.46
N SER A 29 -28.25 13.15 -1.54
CA SER A 29 -26.88 12.71 -1.82
C SER A 29 -26.71 11.18 -1.85
N GLY A 30 -27.74 10.38 -1.62
CA GLY A 30 -27.67 8.92 -1.64
C GLY A 30 -28.37 8.22 -0.47
N VAL A 31 -28.11 6.93 -0.32
CA VAL A 31 -28.60 6.11 0.79
C VAL A 31 -27.65 6.27 1.97
N VAL A 32 -28.19 6.66 3.11
CA VAL A 32 -27.44 6.80 4.35
C VAL A 32 -27.79 5.64 5.29
N LEU A 33 -26.77 4.87 5.67
CA LEU A 33 -26.84 3.90 6.76
C LEU A 33 -26.11 4.52 7.95
N ASN A 34 -26.85 4.98 8.95
CA ASN A 34 -26.26 5.61 10.12
C ASN A 34 -26.47 4.76 11.37
N ALA A 35 -25.38 4.50 12.08
CA ALA A 35 -25.42 3.98 13.44
C ALA A 35 -25.10 5.12 14.42
N ALA A 36 -25.76 5.16 15.57
CA ALA A 36 -25.45 6.12 16.61
C ALA A 36 -23.97 6.02 17.03
N THR A 37 -23.40 7.10 17.56
CA THR A 37 -21.96 7.25 17.86
C THR A 37 -21.36 6.16 18.76
N SER A 38 -22.18 5.40 19.47
CA SER A 38 -21.76 4.28 20.33
C SER A 38 -22.20 2.90 19.79
N GLN A 39 -22.77 2.84 18.59
CA GLN A 39 -23.36 1.63 18.03
C GLN A 39 -22.58 1.17 16.78
N THR A 40 -22.59 -0.12 16.56
CA THR A 40 -22.04 -0.73 15.35
C THR A 40 -23.13 -0.84 14.28
N GLY A 41 -22.85 -0.35 13.07
CA GLY A 41 -23.70 -0.58 11.91
C GLY A 41 -23.40 -1.92 11.27
N TYR A 42 -24.42 -2.60 10.73
CA TYR A 42 -24.30 -3.93 10.12
C TYR A 42 -24.95 -4.00 8.75
N ILE A 43 -24.32 -4.71 7.82
CA ILE A 43 -24.99 -5.34 6.69
C ILE A 43 -25.00 -6.83 7.01
N MET A 44 -26.20 -7.43 7.11
CA MET A 44 -26.39 -8.80 7.57
C MET A 44 -26.62 -9.76 6.39
N SER A 45 -26.16 -11.00 6.52
CA SER A 45 -26.51 -12.11 5.65
C SER A 45 -26.79 -13.34 6.48
N ALA A 46 -27.97 -13.95 6.32
CA ALA A 46 -28.40 -15.14 7.04
C ALA A 46 -28.22 -15.06 8.58
N GLY A 47 -28.53 -13.90 9.16
CA GLY A 47 -28.39 -13.67 10.61
C GLY A 47 -26.98 -13.39 11.11
N SER A 48 -26.00 -13.39 10.22
CA SER A 48 -24.60 -13.07 10.55
C SER A 48 -24.17 -11.75 9.91
N ALA A 49 -23.31 -10.98 10.59
CA ALA A 49 -22.77 -9.76 10.05
C ALA A 49 -21.83 -10.08 8.87
N ALA A 50 -22.21 -9.64 7.67
CA ALA A 50 -21.36 -9.73 6.48
C ALA A 50 -20.39 -8.53 6.39
N MET A 51 -20.84 -7.34 6.81
CA MET A 51 -20.04 -6.13 6.89
C MET A 51 -20.45 -5.35 8.13
N THR A 52 -19.49 -4.75 8.81
CA THR A 52 -19.73 -3.90 9.98
C THR A 52 -18.99 -2.58 9.86
N PHE A 53 -19.61 -1.52 10.41
CA PHE A 53 -19.02 -0.20 10.55
C PHE A 53 -18.83 0.06 12.04
N ALA A 54 -17.60 0.14 12.50
CA ALA A 54 -17.32 0.35 13.92
C ALA A 54 -17.69 1.76 14.38
N PRO A 55 -18.16 1.94 15.64
CA PRO A 55 -18.57 3.24 16.16
C PRO A 55 -17.40 4.22 16.37
N THR A 56 -16.18 3.71 16.45
CA THR A 56 -14.98 4.50 16.66
C THR A 56 -13.96 4.22 15.55
N GLY A 57 -13.74 5.22 14.69
CA GLY A 57 -12.84 5.12 13.57
C GLY A 57 -13.52 4.61 12.27
N ALA A 58 -12.93 4.93 11.14
CA ALA A 58 -13.42 4.53 9.82
C ALA A 58 -12.99 3.09 9.48
N THR A 59 -13.47 2.12 10.26
CA THR A 59 -13.10 0.70 10.11
C THR A 59 -14.21 -0.07 9.44
N ILE A 60 -13.90 -0.81 8.40
CA ILE A 60 -14.79 -1.80 7.80
C ILE A 60 -14.34 -3.19 8.28
N GLN A 61 -15.27 -3.98 8.81
CA GLN A 61 -15.01 -5.38 9.18
C GLN A 61 -15.79 -6.30 8.24
N LEU A 62 -15.12 -7.30 7.68
CA LEU A 62 -15.68 -8.25 6.74
C LEU A 62 -15.72 -9.65 7.37
N GLY A 63 -16.92 -10.24 7.42
CA GLY A 63 -17.09 -11.64 7.89
C GLY A 63 -17.11 -11.83 9.41
N GLY A 64 -17.17 -10.77 10.23
CA GLY A 64 -17.30 -10.87 11.68
C GLY A 64 -16.76 -9.68 12.46
N LEU A 65 -16.94 -9.68 13.79
CA LEU A 65 -16.54 -8.58 14.70
C LEU A 65 -15.11 -8.73 15.26
N GLY A 66 -14.37 -9.77 14.88
CA GLY A 66 -13.02 -10.00 15.36
C GLY A 66 -12.01 -8.99 14.81
N ALA A 67 -10.96 -8.70 15.60
CA ALA A 67 -9.88 -7.80 15.18
C ALA A 67 -9.21 -8.24 13.87
N ALA A 68 -9.17 -9.55 13.61
CA ALA A 68 -8.62 -10.10 12.37
C ALA A 68 -9.44 -9.79 11.11
N ASN A 69 -10.68 -9.34 11.27
CA ASN A 69 -11.60 -9.03 10.16
C ASN A 69 -11.63 -7.54 9.80
N LYS A 70 -10.80 -6.74 10.45
CA LYS A 70 -10.70 -5.31 10.18
C LYS A 70 -9.95 -5.02 8.91
N LEU A 71 -10.53 -4.18 8.06
CA LEU A 71 -9.85 -3.46 7.00
C LEU A 71 -9.73 -2.00 7.44
N ASP A 72 -8.76 -1.71 8.29
CA ASP A 72 -8.57 -0.42 8.94
C ASP A 72 -7.27 0.29 8.53
N ASP A 73 -6.49 -0.33 7.67
CA ASP A 73 -5.18 0.18 7.29
C ASP A 73 -4.95 -0.05 5.78
N TYR A 74 -5.83 0.54 4.97
CA TYR A 74 -5.65 0.64 3.52
C TYR A 74 -5.24 2.06 3.16
N GLU A 75 -4.10 2.18 2.51
CA GLU A 75 -3.66 3.44 1.93
C GLU A 75 -2.88 3.23 0.63
N GLU A 76 -2.93 4.21 -0.23
CA GLU A 76 -2.17 4.27 -1.47
C GLU A 76 -1.60 5.66 -1.67
N GLY A 77 -0.49 5.75 -2.38
CA GLY A 77 0.13 7.04 -2.62
C GLY A 77 1.35 6.97 -3.51
N ASN A 78 2.05 8.09 -3.54
CA ASN A 78 3.34 8.21 -4.20
C ASN A 78 4.45 8.20 -3.16
N TRP A 79 5.62 7.69 -3.54
CA TRP A 79 6.82 7.79 -2.74
C TRP A 79 7.96 8.38 -3.57
N THR A 80 9.05 8.77 -2.93
CA THR A 80 10.15 9.46 -3.60
C THR A 80 11.42 8.61 -3.51
N PRO A 81 11.73 7.80 -4.54
CA PRO A 81 12.96 7.04 -4.57
C PRO A 81 14.19 7.96 -4.65
N VAL A 82 15.21 7.61 -3.86
CA VAL A 82 16.54 8.21 -3.91
C VAL A 82 17.54 7.09 -4.17
N VAL A 83 18.11 7.06 -5.36
CA VAL A 83 19.10 6.03 -5.74
C VAL A 83 20.49 6.47 -5.28
N LYS A 84 21.21 5.57 -4.62
CA LYS A 84 22.59 5.81 -4.16
C LYS A 84 23.53 4.70 -4.62
N SER A 85 24.80 5.09 -4.84
CA SER A 85 25.95 4.20 -4.95
C SER A 85 26.82 4.36 -3.72
N GLY A 86 26.73 3.45 -2.76
CA GLY A 86 27.29 3.67 -1.42
C GLY A 86 26.69 4.93 -0.78
N ALA A 87 27.53 5.93 -0.44
CA ALA A 87 27.08 7.21 0.11
C ALA A 87 26.69 8.25 -0.97
N THR A 88 27.05 8.04 -2.23
CA THR A 88 26.86 9.02 -3.31
C THR A 88 25.45 8.91 -3.89
N VAL A 89 24.72 10.03 -3.92
CA VAL A 89 23.41 10.12 -4.56
C VAL A 89 23.60 10.14 -6.08
N ILE A 90 22.87 9.30 -6.78
CA ILE A 90 22.79 9.26 -8.24
C ILE A 90 21.63 10.16 -8.68
N ALA A 91 21.89 11.08 -9.59
CA ALA A 91 20.83 11.90 -10.18
C ALA A 91 19.88 11.05 -11.01
N ILE A 92 18.59 11.18 -10.78
CA ILE A 92 17.56 10.46 -11.49
C ILE A 92 16.44 11.39 -11.98
N THR A 93 15.81 10.98 -13.07
CA THR A 93 14.48 11.44 -13.45
C THR A 93 13.47 10.42 -12.94
N MET A 94 12.57 10.84 -12.08
CA MET A 94 11.49 9.98 -11.59
C MET A 94 10.33 10.03 -12.59
N ASN A 95 9.99 8.88 -13.17
CA ASN A 95 8.85 8.74 -14.07
C ASN A 95 7.57 8.45 -13.30
N PHE A 96 7.60 7.46 -12.40
CA PHE A 96 6.59 7.24 -11.38
C PHE A 96 7.17 6.44 -10.19
N ALA A 97 6.54 6.60 -9.03
CA ALA A 97 6.77 5.75 -7.87
C ALA A 97 5.51 5.73 -7.01
N LYS A 98 4.93 4.55 -6.83
CA LYS A 98 3.64 4.36 -6.16
C LYS A 98 3.72 3.25 -5.13
N TYR A 99 2.84 3.32 -4.14
CA TYR A 99 2.67 2.25 -3.17
C TYR A 99 1.19 1.99 -2.89
N THR A 100 0.93 0.78 -2.41
CA THR A 100 -0.34 0.38 -1.77
C THR A 100 0.01 -0.36 -0.50
N LYS A 101 -0.63 0.01 0.62
CA LYS A 101 -0.51 -0.66 1.92
C LYS A 101 -1.85 -1.27 2.29
N ILE A 102 -1.82 -2.51 2.75
CA ILE A 102 -2.99 -3.21 3.31
C ILE A 102 -2.53 -3.90 4.59
N GLY A 103 -3.02 -3.43 5.72
CA GLY A 103 -2.53 -3.85 7.02
C GLY A 103 -1.02 -3.58 7.14
N ASN A 104 -0.24 -4.58 7.46
CA ASN A 104 1.22 -4.47 7.55
C ASN A 104 1.97 -4.81 6.25
N THR A 105 1.27 -5.03 5.15
CA THR A 105 1.87 -5.37 3.85
C THR A 105 1.91 -4.16 2.94
N VAL A 106 3.09 -3.84 2.43
CA VAL A 106 3.32 -2.71 1.52
C VAL A 106 3.80 -3.24 0.18
N TYR A 107 3.08 -2.93 -0.88
CA TYR A 107 3.53 -3.10 -2.25
C TYR A 107 4.10 -1.78 -2.77
N VAL A 108 5.25 -1.81 -3.40
CA VAL A 108 5.89 -0.65 -4.02
C VAL A 108 6.22 -0.94 -5.48
N THR A 109 6.11 0.10 -6.30
CA THR A 109 6.61 0.08 -7.67
C THR A 109 7.25 1.42 -7.99
N ALA A 110 8.30 1.41 -8.83
CA ALA A 110 8.95 2.62 -9.30
C ALA A 110 9.55 2.43 -10.69
N TYR A 111 9.54 3.51 -11.45
CA TYR A 111 10.27 3.66 -12.70
C TYR A 111 11.09 4.95 -12.62
N VAL A 112 12.41 4.79 -12.61
CA VAL A 112 13.37 5.90 -12.55
C VAL A 112 14.41 5.76 -13.65
N THR A 113 14.82 6.86 -14.24
CA THR A 113 15.86 6.90 -15.27
C THR A 113 17.07 7.65 -14.73
N ARG A 114 18.27 7.12 -14.90
CA ARG A 114 19.49 7.82 -14.50
C ARG A 114 19.70 9.08 -15.34
N ALA A 115 20.03 10.18 -14.68
CA ALA A 115 20.17 11.51 -15.30
C ALA A 115 21.60 12.08 -15.24
N ASP A 116 22.59 11.28 -14.80
CA ASP A 116 23.99 11.66 -14.78
C ASP A 116 24.87 10.60 -15.45
N SER A 117 26.12 10.99 -15.75
CA SER A 117 27.13 10.11 -16.36
C SER A 117 28.33 9.86 -15.43
N ALA A 118 28.20 10.09 -14.11
CA ALA A 118 29.28 9.84 -13.18
C ALA A 118 29.70 8.38 -13.18
N SER A 119 30.99 8.12 -13.16
CA SER A 119 31.52 6.75 -13.06
C SER A 119 31.43 6.29 -11.62
N LEU A 120 30.50 5.39 -11.34
CA LEU A 120 30.22 4.88 -9.99
C LEU A 120 30.24 3.34 -10.05
N SER A 121 30.76 2.73 -8.99
CA SER A 121 30.90 1.26 -8.87
C SER A 121 30.42 0.67 -7.56
N GLY A 122 29.91 1.51 -6.64
CA GLY A 122 29.38 1.04 -5.37
C GLY A 122 28.04 0.30 -5.51
N ILE A 123 27.64 -0.37 -4.45
CA ILE A 123 26.35 -1.07 -4.37
C ILE A 123 25.21 -0.06 -4.55
N ILE A 124 24.22 -0.42 -5.38
CA ILE A 124 23.00 0.36 -5.52
C ILE A 124 22.12 0.11 -4.30
N SER A 125 21.62 1.21 -3.72
CA SER A 125 20.57 1.20 -2.70
C SER A 125 19.51 2.23 -3.10
N ILE A 126 18.24 1.84 -3.04
CA ILE A 126 17.10 2.69 -3.39
C ILE A 126 16.36 3.02 -2.10
N TYR A 127 16.55 4.26 -1.64
CA TYR A 127 15.98 4.82 -0.42
C TYR A 127 14.62 5.47 -0.67
N GLY A 128 13.96 5.86 0.41
CA GLY A 128 12.71 6.61 0.39
C GLY A 128 11.47 5.73 0.38
N LEU A 129 11.59 4.44 0.76
CA LEU A 129 10.41 3.58 0.97
C LEU A 129 9.39 4.29 1.86
N PRO A 130 8.09 4.18 1.56
CA PRO A 130 7.03 4.91 2.28
C PRO A 130 6.92 4.53 3.76
N PHE A 131 7.31 3.30 4.11
CA PHE A 131 7.28 2.79 5.48
C PHE A 131 8.58 2.06 5.80
N THR A 132 8.92 2.02 7.09
CA THR A 132 10.07 1.27 7.58
C THR A 132 9.82 -0.22 7.42
N VAL A 133 10.80 -0.93 6.89
CA VAL A 133 10.78 -2.40 6.77
C VAL A 133 10.79 -3.03 8.17
N LEU A 134 9.92 -4.01 8.41
CA LEU A 134 9.77 -4.67 9.72
C LEU A 134 11.12 -5.18 10.25
N LEU A 135 11.37 -4.91 11.54
CA LEU A 135 12.58 -5.36 12.22
C LEU A 135 12.64 -6.90 12.29
N GLY A 136 13.81 -7.46 11.98
CA GLY A 136 14.08 -8.90 12.07
C GLY A 136 13.59 -9.71 10.88
N ALA A 137 12.85 -9.11 9.95
CA ALA A 137 12.43 -9.80 8.72
C ALA A 137 13.49 -9.67 7.63
N VAL A 138 13.96 -10.80 7.11
CA VAL A 138 14.70 -10.84 5.85
C VAL A 138 13.66 -10.94 4.74
N GLN A 139 13.47 -9.85 4.01
CA GLN A 139 12.45 -9.79 2.97
C GLN A 139 13.12 -9.67 1.60
N VAL A 140 13.19 -10.81 0.89
CA VAL A 140 13.63 -10.86 -0.49
C VAL A 140 12.39 -11.11 -1.33
N ASN A 141 11.86 -10.08 -1.95
CA ASN A 141 10.62 -10.16 -2.70
C ASN A 141 10.57 -9.13 -3.83
N GLY A 142 10.01 -9.53 -4.96
CA GLY A 142 9.92 -8.70 -6.14
C GLY A 142 11.20 -8.67 -6.97
N ALA A 143 11.21 -7.84 -7.99
CA ALA A 143 12.30 -7.72 -8.93
C ALA A 143 12.61 -6.26 -9.27
N SER A 144 13.89 -6.02 -9.56
CA SER A 144 14.34 -4.83 -10.27
C SER A 144 14.94 -5.26 -11.61
N TRP A 145 14.58 -4.53 -12.65
CA TRP A 145 15.18 -4.67 -13.96
C TRP A 145 15.98 -3.42 -14.30
N PHE A 146 17.25 -3.63 -14.68
CA PHE A 146 18.17 -2.59 -15.10
C PHE A 146 18.38 -2.73 -16.60
N ASP A 147 17.91 -1.74 -17.37
CA ASP A 147 18.22 -1.66 -18.80
C ASP A 147 19.68 -1.20 -18.95
N THR A 148 20.52 -2.06 -19.53
CA THR A 148 21.93 -1.78 -19.77
C THR A 148 22.26 -1.89 -21.25
N THR A 149 23.38 -1.26 -21.67
CA THR A 149 23.88 -1.47 -23.05
C THR A 149 24.55 -2.83 -23.15
N GLY A 150 23.83 -3.80 -23.69
CA GLY A 150 24.38 -5.12 -24.03
C GLY A 150 23.77 -6.29 -23.28
N THR A 151 23.61 -6.23 -21.99
CA THR A 151 22.99 -7.32 -21.22
C THR A 151 22.18 -6.73 -20.08
N ASP A 152 20.86 -6.86 -20.17
CA ASP A 152 19.97 -6.42 -19.11
C ASP A 152 20.24 -7.20 -17.83
N GLU A 153 20.17 -6.52 -16.69
CA GLU A 153 20.36 -7.14 -15.39
C GLU A 153 19.03 -7.25 -14.66
N VAL A 154 18.64 -8.46 -14.30
CA VAL A 154 17.49 -8.71 -13.43
C VAL A 154 18.00 -9.04 -12.04
N ALA A 155 17.46 -8.37 -11.07
CA ALA A 155 17.81 -8.54 -9.66
C ALA A 155 16.59 -8.82 -8.80
N THR A 156 16.74 -9.58 -7.73
CA THR A 156 15.76 -9.68 -6.67
C THR A 156 15.90 -8.53 -5.69
N ASN A 157 14.80 -8.04 -5.15
CA ASN A 157 14.83 -6.94 -4.19
C ASN A 157 15.01 -7.46 -2.75
N TYR A 158 16.06 -6.97 -2.09
CA TYR A 158 16.30 -7.20 -0.68
C TYR A 158 15.90 -5.96 0.12
N PHE A 159 14.75 -6.02 0.78
CA PHE A 159 14.28 -4.97 1.69
C PHE A 159 15.02 -5.07 3.00
N VAL A 160 15.76 -4.02 3.33
CA VAL A 160 16.68 -4.05 4.47
C VAL A 160 15.91 -3.81 5.76
N SER A 161 15.98 -4.77 6.67
CA SER A 161 15.32 -4.75 7.97
C SER A 161 15.58 -3.45 8.75
N ASN A 162 14.54 -2.93 9.40
CA ASN A 162 14.57 -1.69 10.18
C ASN A 162 15.11 -0.47 9.42
N SER A 163 14.77 -0.39 8.14
CA SER A 163 15.25 0.68 7.27
C SER A 163 14.17 1.12 6.26
N VAL A 164 14.46 2.17 5.53
CA VAL A 164 13.58 2.71 4.47
C VAL A 164 14.26 2.61 3.09
N TYR A 165 14.99 1.51 2.86
CA TYR A 165 15.60 1.28 1.56
C TYR A 165 15.63 -0.19 1.16
N VAL A 166 15.79 -0.43 -0.13
CA VAL A 166 15.93 -1.73 -0.77
C VAL A 166 17.25 -1.81 -1.52
N GLN A 167 17.88 -2.98 -1.51
CA GLN A 167 19.09 -3.29 -2.27
C GLN A 167 18.81 -4.39 -3.28
N PRO A 168 18.90 -4.12 -4.58
CA PRO A 168 18.80 -5.17 -5.59
C PRO A 168 19.97 -6.15 -5.48
N LYS A 169 19.66 -7.45 -5.44
CA LYS A 169 20.64 -8.56 -5.43
C LYS A 169 20.59 -9.31 -6.73
N LYS A 170 21.75 -9.70 -7.25
CA LYS A 170 21.85 -10.50 -8.48
C LYS A 170 21.19 -11.86 -8.32
N VAL A 171 20.49 -12.30 -9.33
CA VAL A 171 19.86 -13.63 -9.34
C VAL A 171 20.95 -14.70 -9.50
N GLY A 172 20.90 -15.72 -8.65
CA GLY A 172 21.86 -16.85 -8.70
C GLY A 172 23.19 -16.63 -7.97
N ALA A 173 23.41 -15.44 -7.38
CA ALA A 173 24.59 -15.16 -6.56
C ALA A 173 24.21 -14.99 -5.10
N SER A 174 24.85 -15.72 -4.19
CA SER A 174 24.45 -15.75 -2.77
C SER A 174 24.71 -14.43 -2.01
N SER A 175 25.56 -13.55 -2.52
CA SER A 175 25.99 -12.32 -1.81
C SER A 175 26.15 -11.08 -2.68
N ASP A 176 25.97 -11.18 -3.99
CA ASP A 176 26.27 -10.08 -4.89
C ASP A 176 25.09 -9.13 -5.05
N TYR A 177 25.31 -7.89 -4.69
CA TYR A 177 24.40 -6.78 -4.97
C TYR A 177 24.67 -6.20 -6.36
N VAL A 178 23.65 -5.59 -6.94
CA VAL A 178 23.81 -4.83 -8.18
C VAL A 178 24.64 -3.57 -7.88
N THR A 179 25.64 -3.32 -8.70
CA THR A 179 26.54 -2.18 -8.61
C THR A 179 26.17 -1.08 -9.60
N ALA A 180 26.58 0.15 -9.33
CA ALA A 180 26.13 1.34 -10.05
C ALA A 180 26.65 1.42 -11.50
N ASP A 181 27.66 0.64 -11.87
CA ASP A 181 28.08 0.46 -13.26
C ASP A 181 26.97 -0.17 -14.16
N LYS A 182 26.02 -0.88 -13.55
CA LYS A 182 24.85 -1.44 -14.22
C LYS A 182 23.72 -0.44 -14.44
N PHE A 183 23.72 0.67 -13.71
CA PHE A 183 22.76 1.75 -13.87
C PHE A 183 23.36 2.89 -14.69
N GLN A 184 23.26 2.79 -16.01
CA GLN A 184 23.89 3.71 -16.94
C GLN A 184 23.07 4.97 -17.20
N ASN A 185 23.72 6.05 -17.62
CA ASN A 185 23.07 7.32 -17.97
C ASN A 185 22.01 7.13 -19.05
N GLY A 186 20.84 7.74 -18.87
CA GLY A 186 19.68 7.63 -19.75
C GLY A 186 18.96 6.29 -19.70
N ARG A 187 19.41 5.34 -18.85
CA ARG A 187 18.81 4.01 -18.73
C ARG A 187 17.91 3.91 -17.50
N PRO A 188 16.82 3.16 -17.59
CA PRO A 188 15.88 3.01 -16.49
C PRO A 188 16.24 1.90 -15.51
N ILE A 189 15.69 2.04 -14.30
CA ILE A 189 15.41 0.95 -13.37
C ILE A 189 13.89 0.85 -13.25
N TYR A 190 13.37 -0.36 -13.39
CA TYR A 190 12.01 -0.72 -13.02
C TYR A 190 12.09 -1.56 -11.75
N LEU A 191 11.41 -1.14 -10.71
CA LEU A 191 11.37 -1.82 -9.43
C LEU A 191 9.94 -2.18 -9.09
N SER A 192 9.71 -3.40 -8.63
CA SER A 192 8.46 -3.79 -7.96
C SER A 192 8.77 -4.76 -6.83
N GLY A 193 8.02 -4.68 -5.75
CA GLY A 193 8.19 -5.60 -4.63
C GLY A 193 7.21 -5.38 -3.52
N THR A 194 7.17 -6.33 -2.60
CA THR A 194 6.31 -6.30 -1.41
C THR A 194 7.17 -6.49 -0.18
N TYR A 195 6.89 -5.74 0.87
CA TYR A 195 7.54 -5.90 2.17
C TYR A 195 6.54 -5.70 3.30
N MET A 196 6.91 -6.14 4.49
CA MET A 196 6.13 -5.94 5.71
C MET A 196 6.66 -4.75 6.50
N THR A 197 5.74 -4.00 7.10
CA THR A 197 6.01 -2.90 8.03
C THR A 197 5.39 -3.21 9.40
N SER A 198 5.71 -2.43 10.39
CA SER A 198 5.13 -2.51 11.74
C SER A 198 3.79 -1.81 11.82
#